data_01519b2b5ccd7de0501e518d1e101de4
#
_entry.id   01519b2b5ccd7de0501e518d1e101de4
#
_cell.length_a   1.000
_cell.length_b   1.000
_cell.length_c   1.000
_cell.angle_alpha   90.00
_cell.angle_beta   90.00
_cell.angle_gamma   90.00
#
_symmetry.space_group_name_H-M   'P 1'
#
loop_
_entity.id
_entity.type
_entity.pdbx_description
1 polymer ?
#
loop_
_entity_poly.entity_id
_entity_poly.type
_entity_poly.pdbx_seq_one_letter_code
_entity_poly.pdbx_strand_id
1 'polypeptide(L)'
;MPPKDIRLSMLKRSTLLPLIRACAAEVVGTYLLVIFGIGAVASAVLTGAQSGLWQVAVVWGFGITIAIYVTAAVSGAHLNPAVSLTFAIFRHREFPYTRLLPYWTSQLTGAVLAGLTVLWLYGPFITRFEAENGLVRGASGSQRSAMVFGEYFPNPGLFGTGPDAQSLISPFGAAIVEAFGTAIMLLVIFALVDRRNASLPNKYLSPFFIGFTVAVLISLFSPLTQAGWNPARDFGPRLVAYFAGWGSIAIPGPSGGFWAYIVGPLVGGPIGAAVYEFLVRPGLGDRIPVGSQSADDEDNPPTIPLS
;
A
#
# COMPACT_ATOMS: atom_id res chain seq x y z
N MET A 1 -15.69 13.80 43.47
CA MET A 1 -15.71 13.52 42.02
C MET A 1 -15.11 14.70 41.29
N PRO A 2 -14.18 14.55 40.36
CA PRO A 2 -13.64 15.68 39.60
C PRO A 2 -14.74 16.32 38.73
N PRO A 3 -14.66 17.65 38.51
CA PRO A 3 -15.60 18.39 37.68
C PRO A 3 -15.80 17.78 36.30
N LYS A 4 -17.01 17.89 35.72
CA LYS A 4 -17.36 17.30 34.41
C LYS A 4 -16.37 17.67 33.29
N ASP A 5 -15.83 18.88 33.32
CA ASP A 5 -14.89 19.39 32.34
C ASP A 5 -13.52 18.70 32.40
N ILE A 6 -13.05 18.34 33.61
CA ILE A 6 -11.80 17.59 33.82
C ILE A 6 -11.99 16.13 33.36
N ARG A 7 -13.15 15.54 33.60
CA ARG A 7 -13.48 14.18 33.10
C ARG A 7 -13.53 14.12 31.58
N LEU A 8 -14.15 15.10 30.93
CA LEU A 8 -14.20 15.20 29.47
C LEU A 8 -12.81 15.45 28.86
N SER A 9 -11.98 16.27 29.49
CA SER A 9 -10.61 16.52 29.04
C SER A 9 -9.70 15.29 29.20
N MET A 10 -9.85 14.52 30.28
CA MET A 10 -9.13 13.27 30.51
C MET A 10 -9.59 12.17 29.52
N LEU A 11 -10.89 12.03 29.26
CA LEU A 11 -11.43 11.11 28.28
C LEU A 11 -10.96 11.45 26.85
N LYS A 12 -10.93 12.73 26.46
CA LYS A 12 -10.38 13.19 25.19
C LYS A 12 -8.89 12.91 25.06
N ARG A 13 -8.10 13.09 26.13
CA ARG A 13 -6.67 12.76 26.16
C ARG A 13 -6.41 11.26 26.06
N SER A 14 -7.26 10.40 26.67
CA SER A 14 -7.10 8.95 26.65
C SER A 14 -7.32 8.34 25.28
N THR A 15 -8.09 8.99 24.40
CA THR A 15 -8.35 8.51 23.02
C THR A 15 -7.45 9.16 21.97
N LEU A 16 -6.96 10.38 22.22
CA LEU A 16 -6.16 11.14 21.26
C LEU A 16 -4.73 10.61 21.14
N LEU A 17 -4.07 10.29 22.24
CA LEU A 17 -2.68 9.81 22.22
C LEU A 17 -2.49 8.48 21.47
N PRO A 18 -3.36 7.47 21.63
CA PRO A 18 -3.31 6.27 20.81
C PRO A 18 -3.50 6.57 19.32
N LEU A 19 -4.41 7.48 18.95
CA LEU A 19 -4.61 7.87 17.56
C LEU A 19 -3.36 8.56 16.97
N ILE A 20 -2.73 9.48 17.70
CA ILE A 20 -1.50 10.16 17.27
C ILE A 20 -0.38 9.12 17.05
N ARG A 21 -0.21 8.16 17.96
CA ARG A 21 0.77 7.08 17.79
C ARG A 21 0.49 6.22 16.57
N ALA A 22 -0.76 5.87 16.35
CA ALA A 22 -1.17 5.12 15.17
C ALA A 22 -0.90 5.90 13.88
N CYS A 23 -1.22 7.20 13.84
CA CYS A 23 -0.91 8.08 12.73
C CYS A 23 0.60 8.18 12.47
N ALA A 24 1.41 8.31 13.51
CA ALA A 24 2.87 8.31 13.37
C ALA A 24 3.39 6.98 12.80
N ALA A 25 2.83 5.85 13.24
CA ALA A 25 3.16 4.55 12.69
C ALA A 25 2.73 4.41 11.21
N GLU A 26 1.58 4.95 10.81
CA GLU A 26 1.17 5.00 9.40
C GLU A 26 2.12 5.86 8.55
N VAL A 27 2.61 7.01 9.07
CA VAL A 27 3.65 7.81 8.40
C VAL A 27 4.91 6.98 8.18
N VAL A 28 5.44 6.37 9.24
CA VAL A 28 6.67 5.56 9.17
C VAL A 28 6.50 4.36 8.26
N GLY A 29 5.41 3.61 8.42
CA GLY A 29 5.16 2.41 7.63
C GLY A 29 4.97 2.72 6.14
N THR A 30 4.21 3.77 5.81
CA THR A 30 4.02 4.17 4.41
C THR A 30 5.32 4.74 3.83
N TYR A 31 6.11 5.48 4.61
CA TYR A 31 7.44 5.90 4.20
C TYR A 31 8.33 4.68 3.84
N LEU A 32 8.40 3.67 4.71
CA LEU A 32 9.20 2.45 4.47
C LEU A 32 8.72 1.69 3.23
N LEU A 33 7.41 1.48 3.12
CA LEU A 33 6.80 0.80 1.96
C LEU A 33 7.19 1.52 0.66
N VAL A 34 7.02 2.84 0.63
CA VAL A 34 7.23 3.64 -0.59
C VAL A 34 8.72 3.80 -0.90
N ILE A 35 9.59 4.05 0.09
CA ILE A 35 11.03 4.21 -0.16
C ILE A 35 11.67 2.94 -0.71
N PHE A 36 11.30 1.75 -0.20
CA PHE A 36 11.78 0.49 -0.73
C PHE A 36 11.27 0.25 -2.15
N GLY A 37 9.99 0.52 -2.38
CA GLY A 37 9.35 0.27 -3.66
C GLY A 37 9.82 1.20 -4.78
N ILE A 38 9.69 2.52 -4.61
CA ILE A 38 10.13 3.46 -5.64
C ILE A 38 11.66 3.53 -5.73
N GLY A 39 12.38 3.21 -4.65
CA GLY A 39 13.83 3.02 -4.66
C GLY A 39 14.25 1.84 -5.54
N ALA A 40 13.51 0.73 -5.51
CA ALA A 40 13.74 -0.39 -6.42
C ALA A 40 13.49 0.01 -7.89
N VAL A 41 12.43 0.76 -8.15
CA VAL A 41 12.15 1.29 -9.50
C VAL A 41 13.25 2.24 -9.95
N ALA A 42 13.70 3.15 -9.08
CA ALA A 42 14.82 4.06 -9.37
C ALA A 42 16.11 3.30 -9.67
N SER A 43 16.43 2.29 -8.87
CA SER A 43 17.58 1.42 -9.07
C SER A 43 17.50 0.70 -10.42
N ALA A 44 16.34 0.15 -10.78
CA ALA A 44 16.16 -0.53 -12.06
C ALA A 44 16.23 0.41 -13.26
N VAL A 45 15.44 1.50 -13.24
CA VAL A 45 15.27 2.39 -14.39
C VAL A 45 16.49 3.26 -14.63
N LEU A 46 17.05 3.83 -13.55
CA LEU A 46 18.09 4.87 -13.66
C LEU A 46 19.51 4.27 -13.70
N THR A 47 19.73 3.07 -13.17
CA THR A 47 21.07 2.50 -13.03
C THR A 47 21.23 1.12 -13.66
N GLY A 48 20.13 0.45 -14.02
CA GLY A 48 20.18 -0.93 -14.52
C GLY A 48 20.62 -1.97 -13.49
N ALA A 49 20.68 -1.62 -12.20
CA ALA A 49 21.16 -2.52 -11.15
C ALA A 49 20.21 -3.70 -10.88
N GLN A 50 18.96 -3.61 -11.33
CA GLN A 50 17.98 -4.69 -11.26
C GLN A 50 17.58 -5.10 -12.69
N SER A 51 17.82 -6.35 -13.05
CA SER A 51 17.72 -6.84 -14.42
C SER A 51 16.39 -7.48 -14.77
N GLY A 52 15.32 -7.17 -14.07
CA GLY A 52 14.01 -7.72 -14.41
C GLY A 52 12.91 -7.32 -13.46
N LEU A 53 11.69 -7.35 -13.98
CA LEU A 53 10.49 -6.99 -13.24
C LEU A 53 10.33 -7.78 -11.94
N TRP A 54 10.69 -9.09 -11.95
CA TRP A 54 10.61 -9.93 -10.76
C TRP A 54 11.51 -9.44 -9.61
N GLN A 55 12.72 -8.95 -9.92
CA GLN A 55 13.59 -8.38 -8.89
C GLN A 55 12.98 -7.15 -8.23
N VAL A 56 12.42 -6.24 -9.03
CA VAL A 56 11.68 -5.06 -8.52
C VAL A 56 10.48 -5.50 -7.68
N ALA A 57 9.70 -6.47 -8.18
CA ALA A 57 8.52 -6.99 -7.49
C ALA A 57 8.86 -7.60 -6.12
N VAL A 58 9.95 -8.36 -6.04
CA VAL A 58 10.43 -8.97 -4.79
C VAL A 58 10.85 -7.90 -3.77
N VAL A 59 11.56 -6.85 -4.20
CA VAL A 59 11.91 -5.74 -3.30
C VAL A 59 10.66 -5.03 -2.78
N TRP A 60 9.65 -4.79 -3.63
CA TRP A 60 8.35 -4.29 -3.19
C TRP A 60 7.71 -5.18 -2.15
N GLY A 61 7.65 -6.49 -2.40
CA GLY A 61 7.05 -7.46 -1.49
C GLY A 61 7.73 -7.50 -0.13
N PHE A 62 9.05 -7.59 -0.09
CA PHE A 62 9.82 -7.55 1.17
C PHE A 62 9.73 -6.18 1.86
N GLY A 63 9.74 -5.09 1.11
CA GLY A 63 9.57 -3.74 1.65
C GLY A 63 8.24 -3.58 2.37
N ILE A 64 7.15 -4.07 1.76
CA ILE A 64 5.82 -4.11 2.38
C ILE A 64 5.82 -4.99 3.63
N THR A 65 6.39 -6.18 3.56
CA THR A 65 6.52 -7.11 4.70
C THR A 65 7.21 -6.43 5.89
N ILE A 66 8.35 -5.78 5.64
CA ILE A 66 9.12 -5.07 6.67
C ILE A 66 8.29 -3.91 7.25
N ALA A 67 7.66 -3.10 6.40
CA ALA A 67 6.84 -1.97 6.83
C ALA A 67 5.69 -2.43 7.75
N ILE A 68 5.03 -3.56 7.42
CA ILE A 68 3.98 -4.13 8.25
C ILE A 68 4.55 -4.63 9.59
N TYR A 69 5.65 -5.38 9.61
CA TYR A 69 6.25 -5.85 10.86
C TYR A 69 6.66 -4.70 11.79
N VAL A 70 7.14 -3.58 11.24
CA VAL A 70 7.55 -2.41 12.04
C VAL A 70 6.36 -1.71 12.68
N THR A 71 5.19 -1.67 12.02
CA THR A 71 4.12 -0.75 12.40
C THR A 71 2.81 -1.40 12.82
N ALA A 72 2.60 -2.68 12.50
CA ALA A 72 1.31 -3.35 12.70
C ALA A 72 0.85 -3.38 14.16
N ALA A 73 1.77 -3.57 15.12
CA ALA A 73 1.44 -3.59 16.54
C ALA A 73 0.92 -2.24 17.07
N VAL A 74 1.16 -1.14 16.33
CA VAL A 74 0.76 0.22 16.75
C VAL A 74 -0.46 0.73 15.99
N SER A 75 -0.47 0.58 14.64
CA SER A 75 -1.53 1.14 13.79
C SER A 75 -2.41 0.08 13.12
N GLY A 76 -2.00 -1.17 13.12
CA GLY A 76 -2.58 -2.20 12.24
C GLY A 76 -1.94 -2.21 10.85
N ALA A 77 -1.01 -1.28 10.56
CA ALA A 77 -0.26 -1.18 9.31
C ALA A 77 -1.16 -1.20 8.06
N HIS A 78 -2.09 -0.27 7.96
CA HIS A 78 -2.90 -0.15 6.75
C HIS A 78 -2.06 0.33 5.57
N LEU A 79 -1.24 1.37 5.75
CA LEU A 79 -0.24 1.92 4.82
C LEU A 79 -0.80 2.24 3.42
N ASN A 80 -2.12 2.26 3.30
CA ASN A 80 -2.84 2.35 2.02
C ASN A 80 -4.26 2.88 2.25
N PRO A 81 -4.67 3.96 1.58
CA PRO A 81 -6.04 4.49 1.68
C PRO A 81 -7.13 3.49 1.31
N ALA A 82 -6.91 2.62 0.31
CA ALA A 82 -7.87 1.61 -0.09
C ALA A 82 -8.04 0.52 0.98
N VAL A 83 -6.95 0.12 1.65
CA VAL A 83 -6.99 -0.78 2.82
C VAL A 83 -7.79 -0.12 3.94
N SER A 84 -7.46 1.13 4.30
CA SER A 84 -8.14 1.84 5.38
C SER A 84 -9.65 1.97 5.12
N LEU A 85 -10.05 2.33 3.90
CA LEU A 85 -11.46 2.42 3.52
C LEU A 85 -12.15 1.05 3.64
N THR A 86 -11.52 0.00 3.14
CA THR A 86 -12.07 -1.34 3.15
C THR A 86 -12.28 -1.85 4.58
N PHE A 87 -11.30 -1.64 5.48
CA PHE A 87 -11.45 -1.98 6.89
C PHE A 87 -12.55 -1.15 7.57
N ALA A 88 -12.69 0.13 7.26
CA ALA A 88 -13.77 0.96 7.79
C ALA A 88 -15.16 0.44 7.38
N ILE A 89 -15.31 -0.11 6.18
CA ILE A 89 -16.57 -0.67 5.68
C ILE A 89 -16.88 -2.01 6.37
N PHE A 90 -15.93 -2.96 6.37
CA PHE A 90 -16.20 -4.34 6.78
C PHE A 90 -15.78 -4.67 8.22
N ARG A 91 -14.95 -3.84 8.84
CA ARG A 91 -14.43 -4.00 10.21
C ARG A 91 -14.58 -2.70 11.02
N HIS A 92 -15.70 -1.98 10.86
CA HIS A 92 -15.94 -0.67 11.49
C HIS A 92 -15.84 -0.67 13.03
N ARG A 93 -16.00 -1.82 13.68
CA ARG A 93 -15.80 -1.96 15.14
C ARG A 93 -14.33 -1.92 15.54
N GLU A 94 -13.44 -2.42 14.67
CA GLU A 94 -12.00 -2.44 14.88
C GLU A 94 -11.37 -1.15 14.33
N PHE A 95 -11.86 -0.68 13.19
CA PHE A 95 -11.41 0.53 12.50
C PHE A 95 -12.59 1.44 12.12
N PRO A 96 -13.00 2.38 13.01
CA PRO A 96 -14.12 3.27 12.77
C PRO A 96 -13.82 4.33 11.69
N TYR A 97 -14.85 4.79 10.99
CA TYR A 97 -14.75 5.81 9.93
C TYR A 97 -14.05 7.10 10.36
N THR A 98 -14.11 7.44 11.65
CA THR A 98 -13.43 8.64 12.22
C THR A 98 -11.91 8.57 12.10
N ARG A 99 -11.32 7.38 11.90
CA ARG A 99 -9.88 7.19 11.68
C ARG A 99 -9.45 7.31 10.22
N LEU A 100 -10.39 7.31 9.25
CA LEU A 100 -10.05 7.33 7.82
C LEU A 100 -9.20 8.54 7.45
N LEU A 101 -9.70 9.75 7.69
CA LEU A 101 -8.98 10.97 7.30
C LEU A 101 -7.62 11.11 8.01
N PRO A 102 -7.48 10.88 9.33
CA PRO A 102 -6.17 10.82 9.98
C PRO A 102 -5.20 9.82 9.36
N TYR A 103 -5.66 8.62 9.01
CA TYR A 103 -4.81 7.61 8.36
C TYR A 103 -4.41 8.01 6.94
N TRP A 104 -5.36 8.47 6.13
CA TRP A 104 -5.09 8.91 4.76
C TRP A 104 -4.07 10.06 4.70
N THR A 105 -4.21 11.05 5.58
CA THR A 105 -3.23 12.15 5.67
C THR A 105 -1.86 11.67 6.13
N SER A 106 -1.79 10.75 7.09
CA SER A 106 -0.54 10.15 7.56
C SER A 106 0.14 9.34 6.47
N GLN A 107 -0.61 8.50 5.77
CA GLN A 107 -0.13 7.69 4.65
C GLN A 107 0.41 8.57 3.52
N LEU A 108 -0.33 9.60 3.14
CA LEU A 108 0.12 10.56 2.13
C LEU A 108 1.41 11.28 2.56
N THR A 109 1.49 11.71 3.82
CA THR A 109 2.70 12.35 4.37
C THR A 109 3.91 11.42 4.27
N GLY A 110 3.78 10.16 4.70
CA GLY A 110 4.86 9.17 4.57
C GLY A 110 5.31 8.95 3.13
N ALA A 111 4.36 8.87 2.21
CA ALA A 111 4.63 8.69 0.78
C ALA A 111 5.32 9.90 0.15
N VAL A 112 4.93 11.13 0.51
CA VAL A 112 5.61 12.38 0.06
C VAL A 112 7.05 12.41 0.58
N LEU A 113 7.27 12.11 1.85
CA LEU A 113 8.61 12.07 2.43
C LEU A 113 9.51 11.04 1.73
N ALA A 114 8.98 9.88 1.38
CA ALA A 114 9.71 8.87 0.61
C ALA A 114 10.06 9.39 -0.80
N GLY A 115 9.12 10.03 -1.48
CA GLY A 115 9.35 10.66 -2.78
C GLY A 115 10.46 11.71 -2.74
N LEU A 116 10.44 12.60 -1.74
CA LEU A 116 11.49 13.59 -1.52
C LEU A 116 12.85 12.93 -1.27
N THR A 117 12.88 11.85 -0.49
CA THR A 117 14.11 11.11 -0.22
C THR A 117 14.68 10.48 -1.49
N VAL A 118 13.83 9.85 -2.32
CA VAL A 118 14.30 9.29 -3.61
C VAL A 118 14.75 10.38 -4.57
N LEU A 119 14.06 11.50 -4.65
CA LEU A 119 14.47 12.63 -5.45
C LEU A 119 15.87 13.16 -5.04
N TRP A 120 16.11 13.25 -3.73
CA TRP A 120 17.41 13.68 -3.20
C TRP A 120 18.51 12.65 -3.46
N LEU A 121 18.27 11.36 -3.20
CA LEU A 121 19.27 10.30 -3.36
C LEU A 121 19.60 10.04 -4.83
N TYR A 122 18.58 9.97 -5.69
CA TYR A 122 18.73 9.62 -7.09
C TYR A 122 18.77 10.83 -8.05
N GLY A 123 18.72 12.05 -7.55
CA GLY A 123 18.73 13.26 -8.36
C GLY A 123 19.82 13.29 -9.46
N PRO A 124 21.11 13.04 -9.14
CA PRO A 124 22.17 12.97 -10.14
C PRO A 124 21.94 11.86 -11.20
N PHE A 125 21.41 10.71 -10.80
CA PHE A 125 21.11 9.59 -11.71
C PHE A 125 19.91 9.89 -12.62
N ILE A 126 18.89 10.60 -12.11
CA ILE A 126 17.77 11.09 -12.93
C ILE A 126 18.28 12.02 -14.02
N THR A 127 19.09 13.02 -13.66
CA THR A 127 19.65 13.98 -14.61
C THR A 127 20.51 13.27 -15.67
N ARG A 128 21.34 12.33 -15.27
CA ARG A 128 22.14 11.52 -16.17
C ARG A 128 21.26 10.70 -17.12
N PHE A 129 20.27 9.98 -16.59
CA PHE A 129 19.34 9.16 -17.38
C PHE A 129 18.59 10.01 -18.41
N GLU A 130 18.10 11.19 -18.01
CA GLU A 130 17.43 12.13 -18.90
C GLU A 130 18.36 12.60 -20.04
N ALA A 131 19.58 12.97 -19.71
CA ALA A 131 20.58 13.39 -20.71
C ALA A 131 20.95 12.27 -21.69
N GLU A 132 21.22 11.05 -21.19
CA GLU A 132 21.59 9.89 -22.02
C GLU A 132 20.45 9.43 -22.96
N ASN A 133 19.21 9.70 -22.57
CA ASN A 133 18.02 9.32 -23.36
C ASN A 133 17.37 10.48 -24.12
N GLY A 134 17.99 11.68 -24.12
CA GLY A 134 17.46 12.86 -24.79
C GLY A 134 16.10 13.33 -24.25
N LEU A 135 15.84 13.11 -22.97
CA LEU A 135 14.58 13.47 -22.32
C LEU A 135 14.66 14.89 -21.78
N VAL A 136 13.61 15.67 -22.03
CA VAL A 136 13.42 16.99 -21.41
C VAL A 136 12.34 16.83 -20.35
N ARG A 137 12.71 17.06 -19.09
CA ARG A 137 11.80 16.93 -17.96
C ARG A 137 10.57 17.82 -18.15
N GLY A 138 9.37 17.27 -17.95
CA GLY A 138 8.10 17.95 -18.17
C GLY A 138 7.59 17.92 -19.61
N ALA A 139 8.42 17.53 -20.59
CA ALA A 139 8.02 17.33 -21.97
C ALA A 139 7.56 15.88 -22.22
N SER A 140 6.87 15.67 -23.35
CA SER A 140 6.46 14.35 -23.82
C SER A 140 7.66 13.40 -23.88
N GLY A 141 7.50 12.17 -23.40
CA GLY A 141 8.58 11.18 -23.27
C GLY A 141 9.22 11.14 -21.88
N SER A 142 9.14 12.23 -21.09
CA SER A 142 9.76 12.27 -19.76
C SER A 142 9.03 11.42 -18.71
N GLN A 143 7.88 10.82 -19.03
CA GLN A 143 7.30 9.78 -18.18
C GLN A 143 8.24 8.58 -17.98
N ARG A 144 9.25 8.37 -18.84
CA ARG A 144 10.30 7.37 -18.66
C ARG A 144 11.19 7.64 -17.43
N SER A 145 11.38 8.88 -17.04
CA SER A 145 12.06 9.24 -15.79
C SER A 145 11.06 9.47 -14.64
N ALA A 146 9.88 10.02 -14.94
CA ALA A 146 8.82 10.25 -13.96
C ALA A 146 8.24 8.97 -13.36
N MET A 147 8.31 7.83 -14.08
CA MET A 147 7.81 6.53 -13.63
C MET A 147 8.48 5.98 -12.36
N VAL A 148 9.57 6.60 -11.93
CA VAL A 148 10.19 6.32 -10.64
C VAL A 148 9.29 6.77 -9.49
N PHE A 149 8.52 7.83 -9.68
CA PHE A 149 7.71 8.47 -8.64
C PHE A 149 6.24 8.07 -8.69
N GLY A 150 5.67 7.92 -9.87
CA GLY A 150 4.25 7.59 -10.04
C GLY A 150 4.04 6.62 -11.20
N GLU A 151 2.89 5.99 -11.21
CA GLU A 151 2.59 4.94 -12.16
C GLU A 151 2.02 5.48 -13.47
N TYR A 152 2.32 4.80 -14.56
CA TYR A 152 1.83 5.13 -15.91
C TYR A 152 1.29 3.88 -16.60
N PHE A 153 0.38 4.08 -17.53
CA PHE A 153 -0.18 3.02 -18.35
C PHE A 153 -0.12 3.37 -19.87
N PRO A 154 0.26 2.37 -20.68
CA PRO A 154 0.97 1.17 -20.29
C PRO A 154 2.33 1.51 -19.67
N ASN A 155 3.01 0.52 -19.12
CA ASN A 155 4.33 0.73 -18.49
C ASN A 155 5.34 1.35 -19.49
N PRO A 156 5.82 2.59 -19.26
CA PRO A 156 6.68 3.29 -20.23
C PRO A 156 8.06 2.64 -20.40
N GLY A 157 8.51 1.87 -19.41
CA GLY A 157 9.77 1.14 -19.47
C GLY A 157 9.72 -0.08 -20.41
N LEU A 158 8.52 -0.62 -20.66
CA LEU A 158 8.31 -1.79 -21.50
C LEU A 158 7.79 -1.43 -22.89
N PHE A 159 6.87 -0.48 -22.98
CA PHE A 159 6.16 -0.16 -24.23
C PHE A 159 6.56 1.18 -24.83
N GLY A 160 7.37 1.98 -24.11
CA GLY A 160 7.68 3.34 -24.53
C GLY A 160 6.51 4.30 -24.23
N THR A 161 6.53 5.47 -24.90
CA THR A 161 5.65 6.61 -24.61
C THR A 161 4.94 7.17 -25.84
N GLY A 162 5.09 6.51 -26.99
CA GLY A 162 4.48 6.93 -28.24
C GLY A 162 2.95 6.69 -28.30
N PRO A 163 2.28 7.21 -29.34
CA PRO A 163 0.82 7.06 -29.52
C PRO A 163 0.38 5.61 -29.56
N ASP A 164 1.13 4.73 -30.19
CA ASP A 164 0.81 3.29 -30.29
C ASP A 164 0.78 2.65 -28.89
N ALA A 165 1.77 2.95 -28.04
CA ALA A 165 1.77 2.49 -26.67
C ALA A 165 0.55 3.03 -25.90
N GLN A 166 0.26 4.32 -26.01
CA GLN A 166 -0.87 4.95 -25.31
C GLN A 166 -2.24 4.41 -25.77
N SER A 167 -2.33 3.86 -26.98
CA SER A 167 -3.56 3.24 -27.50
C SER A 167 -3.88 1.87 -26.87
N LEU A 168 -2.89 1.19 -26.26
CA LEU A 168 -3.06 -0.17 -25.72
C LEU A 168 -4.01 -0.24 -24.53
N ILE A 169 -4.09 0.83 -23.73
CA ILE A 169 -4.95 0.87 -22.55
C ILE A 169 -5.51 2.27 -22.32
N SER A 170 -6.82 2.39 -22.22
CA SER A 170 -7.49 3.63 -21.90
C SER A 170 -7.42 3.95 -20.39
N PRO A 171 -7.64 5.21 -19.97
CA PRO A 171 -7.73 5.56 -18.54
C PRO A 171 -8.77 4.73 -17.77
N PHE A 172 -9.91 4.43 -18.40
CA PHE A 172 -10.94 3.58 -17.81
C PHE A 172 -10.47 2.11 -17.71
N GLY A 173 -9.81 1.60 -18.75
CA GLY A 173 -9.19 0.27 -18.72
C GLY A 173 -8.15 0.15 -17.62
N ALA A 174 -7.30 1.17 -17.45
CA ALA A 174 -6.33 1.23 -16.36
C ALA A 174 -7.02 1.22 -14.99
N ALA A 175 -8.10 1.99 -14.80
CA ALA A 175 -8.87 1.96 -13.56
C ALA A 175 -9.46 0.58 -13.24
N ILE A 176 -9.91 -0.16 -14.25
CA ILE A 176 -10.37 -1.55 -14.08
C ILE A 176 -9.22 -2.46 -13.65
N VAL A 177 -8.04 -2.37 -14.27
CA VAL A 177 -6.86 -3.16 -13.88
C VAL A 177 -6.44 -2.84 -12.44
N GLU A 178 -6.41 -1.58 -12.07
CA GLU A 178 -6.09 -1.15 -10.71
C GLU A 178 -7.14 -1.64 -9.69
N ALA A 179 -8.43 -1.58 -10.04
CA ALA A 179 -9.50 -2.14 -9.21
C ALA A 179 -9.37 -3.65 -9.04
N PHE A 180 -9.09 -4.37 -10.13
CA PHE A 180 -8.96 -5.83 -10.12
C PHE A 180 -7.77 -6.29 -9.28
N GLY A 181 -6.59 -5.71 -9.47
CA GLY A 181 -5.40 -6.04 -8.67
C GLY A 181 -5.60 -5.71 -7.18
N THR A 182 -6.22 -4.57 -6.88
CA THR A 182 -6.57 -4.20 -5.49
C THR A 182 -7.61 -5.14 -4.88
N ALA A 183 -8.58 -5.60 -5.67
CA ALA A 183 -9.58 -6.56 -5.20
C ALA A 183 -8.92 -7.89 -4.80
N ILE A 184 -8.02 -8.43 -5.61
CA ILE A 184 -7.27 -9.65 -5.25
C ILE A 184 -6.43 -9.41 -3.99
N MET A 185 -5.73 -8.28 -3.91
CA MET A 185 -4.91 -7.94 -2.75
C MET A 185 -5.75 -7.90 -1.47
N LEU A 186 -6.90 -7.21 -1.45
CA LEU A 186 -7.75 -7.10 -0.27
C LEU A 186 -8.48 -8.41 0.07
N LEU A 187 -8.86 -9.21 -0.92
CA LEU A 187 -9.36 -10.57 -0.68
C LEU A 187 -8.35 -11.39 0.12
N VAL A 188 -7.09 -11.39 -0.32
CA VAL A 188 -6.00 -12.13 0.34
C VAL A 188 -5.69 -11.55 1.72
N ILE A 189 -5.60 -10.23 1.87
CA ILE A 189 -5.38 -9.59 3.18
C ILE A 189 -6.46 -10.02 4.16
N PHE A 190 -7.75 -9.93 3.79
CA PHE A 190 -8.86 -10.30 4.66
C PHE A 190 -8.81 -11.78 5.05
N ALA A 191 -8.42 -12.67 4.13
CA ALA A 191 -8.23 -14.09 4.42
C ALA A 191 -7.07 -14.33 5.40
N LEU A 192 -5.95 -13.66 5.22
CA LEU A 192 -4.75 -13.86 6.04
C LEU A 192 -4.91 -13.32 7.47
N VAL A 193 -5.64 -12.22 7.66
CA VAL A 193 -5.84 -11.61 8.98
C VAL A 193 -7.06 -12.18 9.74
N ASP A 194 -7.95 -12.91 9.09
CA ASP A 194 -9.12 -13.51 9.75
C ASP A 194 -8.66 -14.64 10.71
N ARG A 195 -8.98 -14.48 12.00
CA ARG A 195 -8.64 -15.46 13.05
C ARG A 195 -9.32 -16.82 12.84
N ARG A 196 -10.45 -16.85 12.14
CA ARG A 196 -11.19 -18.10 11.84
C ARG A 196 -10.52 -18.90 10.70
N ASN A 197 -9.69 -18.28 9.89
CA ASN A 197 -8.97 -18.97 8.83
C ASN A 197 -7.79 -19.75 9.38
N ALA A 198 -7.98 -21.05 9.59
CA ALA A 198 -6.96 -21.96 10.10
C ALA A 198 -5.89 -22.35 9.06
N SER A 199 -6.04 -21.98 7.79
CA SER A 199 -5.06 -22.30 6.73
C SER A 199 -3.69 -21.68 6.97
N LEU A 200 -3.62 -20.58 7.74
CA LEU A 200 -2.38 -19.99 8.24
C LEU A 200 -2.40 -19.98 9.77
N PRO A 201 -1.97 -21.07 10.43
CA PRO A 201 -2.02 -21.18 11.89
C PRO A 201 -1.19 -20.10 12.59
N ASN A 202 0.01 -19.80 12.08
CA ASN A 202 0.86 -18.75 12.63
C ASN A 202 0.56 -17.41 11.93
N LYS A 203 -0.29 -16.61 12.56
CA LYS A 203 -0.68 -15.29 12.03
C LYS A 203 0.46 -14.26 11.97
N TYR A 204 1.57 -14.50 12.66
CA TYR A 204 2.77 -13.67 12.49
C TYR A 204 3.40 -13.76 11.09
N LEU A 205 3.06 -14.79 10.30
CA LEU A 205 3.47 -14.89 8.89
C LEU A 205 2.58 -14.11 7.93
N SER A 206 1.43 -13.58 8.38
CA SER A 206 0.53 -12.81 7.50
C SER A 206 1.23 -11.66 6.77
N PRO A 207 2.09 -10.85 7.42
CA PRO A 207 2.82 -9.79 6.72
C PRO A 207 3.68 -10.28 5.56
N PHE A 208 4.36 -11.42 5.73
CA PHE A 208 5.17 -12.04 4.69
C PHE A 208 4.32 -12.43 3.48
N PHE A 209 3.20 -13.13 3.71
CA PHE A 209 2.33 -13.55 2.61
C PHE A 209 1.58 -12.38 1.96
N ILE A 210 1.28 -11.30 2.69
CA ILE A 210 0.74 -10.06 2.11
C ILE A 210 1.77 -9.46 1.14
N GLY A 211 3.02 -9.28 1.57
CA GLY A 211 4.07 -8.76 0.72
C GLY A 211 4.35 -9.67 -0.49
N PHE A 212 4.40 -10.98 -0.29
CA PHE A 212 4.57 -11.95 -1.37
C PHE A 212 3.43 -11.89 -2.40
N THR A 213 2.17 -11.74 -1.94
CA THR A 213 1.01 -11.55 -2.81
C THR A 213 1.20 -10.32 -3.68
N VAL A 214 1.66 -9.20 -3.10
CA VAL A 214 1.91 -7.98 -3.88
C VAL A 214 3.02 -8.19 -4.90
N ALA A 215 4.11 -8.90 -4.56
CA ALA A 215 5.16 -9.23 -5.52
C ALA A 215 4.64 -10.06 -6.71
N VAL A 216 3.80 -11.06 -6.45
CA VAL A 216 3.14 -11.85 -7.50
C VAL A 216 2.27 -10.96 -8.39
N LEU A 217 1.43 -10.13 -7.79
CA LEU A 217 0.53 -9.23 -8.53
C LEU A 217 1.31 -8.21 -9.38
N ILE A 218 2.40 -7.62 -8.85
CA ILE A 218 3.29 -6.72 -9.61
C ILE A 218 3.81 -7.42 -10.86
N SER A 219 4.26 -8.66 -10.74
CA SER A 219 4.78 -9.42 -11.88
C SER A 219 3.76 -9.66 -12.98
N LEU A 220 2.46 -9.73 -12.63
CA LEU A 220 1.37 -9.94 -13.58
C LEU A 220 0.86 -8.63 -14.19
N PHE A 221 0.70 -7.57 -13.39
CA PHE A 221 -0.04 -6.37 -13.78
C PHE A 221 0.82 -5.13 -14.03
N SER A 222 2.09 -5.12 -13.60
CA SER A 222 2.96 -3.98 -13.84
C SER A 222 3.21 -3.68 -15.32
N PRO A 223 3.22 -4.63 -16.26
CA PRO A 223 3.22 -4.29 -17.68
C PRO A 223 2.04 -3.40 -18.10
N LEU A 224 0.87 -3.59 -17.50
CA LEU A 224 -0.36 -2.87 -17.86
C LEU A 224 -0.42 -1.48 -17.27
N THR A 225 -0.22 -1.36 -15.93
CA THR A 225 -0.45 -0.11 -15.19
C THR A 225 0.68 0.23 -14.20
N GLN A 226 1.80 -0.46 -14.25
CA GLN A 226 2.87 -0.42 -13.24
C GLN A 226 2.43 -0.88 -11.84
N ALA A 227 1.16 -1.25 -11.63
CA ALA A 227 0.65 -1.84 -10.39
C ALA A 227 0.63 -0.87 -9.20
N GLY A 228 -0.23 0.12 -9.27
CA GLY A 228 -0.36 1.17 -8.24
C GLY A 228 -1.00 0.66 -6.95
N TRP A 229 -2.25 0.26 -6.98
CA TRP A 229 -3.12 -0.33 -5.93
C TRP A 229 -3.14 0.38 -4.57
N ASN A 230 -2.48 1.50 -4.47
CA ASN A 230 -2.37 2.27 -3.24
C ASN A 230 -2.37 3.76 -3.57
N PRO A 231 -3.48 4.47 -3.32
CA PRO A 231 -3.59 5.89 -3.64
C PRO A 231 -2.49 6.77 -3.02
N ALA A 232 -2.07 6.49 -1.79
CA ALA A 232 -1.02 7.29 -1.16
C ALA A 232 0.35 7.01 -1.77
N ARG A 233 0.64 5.74 -2.09
CA ARG A 233 1.90 5.29 -2.70
C ARG A 233 2.11 5.87 -4.09
N ASP A 234 1.05 6.06 -4.86
CA ASP A 234 1.14 6.71 -6.17
C ASP A 234 1.11 8.25 -6.04
N PHE A 235 0.12 8.78 -5.35
CA PHE A 235 -0.10 10.23 -5.30
C PHE A 235 0.99 11.01 -4.56
N GLY A 236 1.53 10.46 -3.46
CA GLY A 236 2.56 11.15 -2.67
C GLY A 236 3.83 11.48 -3.46
N PRO A 237 4.54 10.49 -4.01
CA PRO A 237 5.73 10.75 -4.83
C PRO A 237 5.40 11.45 -6.15
N ARG A 238 4.20 11.24 -6.71
CA ARG A 238 3.73 11.95 -7.90
C ARG A 238 3.59 13.46 -7.66
N LEU A 239 3.13 13.89 -6.48
CA LEU A 239 3.17 15.30 -6.07
C LEU A 239 4.60 15.84 -6.07
N VAL A 240 5.56 15.06 -5.54
CA VAL A 240 6.97 15.44 -5.57
C VAL A 240 7.46 15.61 -7.00
N ALA A 241 7.15 14.67 -7.89
CA ALA A 241 7.51 14.77 -9.31
C ALA A 241 6.89 16.01 -9.96
N TYR A 242 5.61 16.31 -9.67
CA TYR A 242 4.94 17.50 -10.20
C TYR A 242 5.74 18.79 -9.91
N PHE A 243 6.12 18.98 -8.65
CA PHE A 243 6.87 20.16 -8.22
C PHE A 243 8.37 20.11 -8.60
N ALA A 244 8.93 18.94 -8.86
CA ALA A 244 10.32 18.75 -9.30
C ALA A 244 10.52 18.95 -10.81
N GLY A 245 9.49 19.44 -11.52
CA GLY A 245 9.59 19.89 -12.91
C GLY A 245 8.96 18.95 -13.94
N TRP A 246 8.37 17.81 -13.55
CA TRP A 246 7.60 16.99 -14.49
C TRP A 246 6.19 17.55 -14.78
N GLY A 247 5.64 18.42 -13.89
CA GLY A 247 4.40 19.17 -14.14
C GLY A 247 3.25 18.30 -14.64
N SER A 248 2.71 18.65 -15.82
CA SER A 248 1.57 17.92 -16.42
C SER A 248 1.86 16.46 -16.77
N ILE A 249 3.12 16.07 -16.94
CA ILE A 249 3.51 14.66 -17.11
C ILE A 249 3.21 13.86 -15.83
N ALA A 250 3.41 14.45 -14.66
CA ALA A 250 3.04 13.81 -13.40
C ALA A 250 1.52 13.88 -13.15
N ILE A 251 0.92 15.09 -13.24
CA ILE A 251 -0.51 15.32 -12.97
C ILE A 251 -1.05 16.32 -14.01
N PRO A 252 -2.05 15.95 -14.82
CA PRO A 252 -2.90 14.75 -14.77
C PRO A 252 -2.33 13.51 -15.47
N GLY A 253 -1.08 13.56 -15.97
CA GLY A 253 -0.45 12.53 -16.76
C GLY A 253 -0.76 12.63 -18.26
N PRO A 254 0.02 11.94 -19.12
CA PRO A 254 -0.08 12.07 -20.59
C PRO A 254 -1.48 11.80 -21.15
N SER A 255 -2.18 10.85 -20.57
CA SER A 255 -3.54 10.45 -20.99
C SER A 255 -4.65 11.05 -20.10
N GLY A 256 -4.32 11.99 -19.20
CA GLY A 256 -5.25 12.49 -18.20
C GLY A 256 -5.74 11.44 -17.21
N GLY A 257 -5.03 10.32 -17.07
CA GLY A 257 -5.51 9.10 -16.43
C GLY A 257 -5.00 8.86 -15.01
N PHE A 258 -4.32 9.81 -14.40
CA PHE A 258 -3.84 9.71 -13.01
C PHE A 258 -4.92 9.24 -12.02
N TRP A 259 -6.19 9.69 -12.22
CA TRP A 259 -7.31 9.31 -11.36
C TRP A 259 -7.54 7.80 -11.25
N ALA A 260 -7.09 7.02 -12.25
CA ALA A 260 -7.22 5.56 -12.26
C ALA A 260 -6.54 4.93 -11.03
N TYR A 261 -5.41 5.48 -10.59
CA TYR A 261 -4.65 5.04 -9.42
C TYR A 261 -5.25 5.45 -8.07
N ILE A 262 -6.28 6.30 -8.10
CA ILE A 262 -7.05 6.69 -6.92
C ILE A 262 -8.37 5.90 -6.88
N VAL A 263 -9.17 6.03 -7.94
CA VAL A 263 -10.52 5.47 -7.98
C VAL A 263 -10.49 3.95 -8.09
N GLY A 264 -9.60 3.40 -8.95
CA GLY A 264 -9.48 1.97 -9.12
C GLY A 264 -9.27 1.22 -7.79
N PRO A 265 -8.23 1.55 -7.00
CA PRO A 265 -8.01 0.93 -5.72
C PRO A 265 -9.13 1.15 -4.69
N LEU A 266 -9.69 2.35 -4.61
CA LEU A 266 -10.78 2.65 -3.66
C LEU A 266 -12.07 1.86 -3.96
N VAL A 267 -12.30 1.51 -5.23
CA VAL A 267 -13.42 0.65 -5.64
C VAL A 267 -13.05 -0.83 -5.50
N GLY A 268 -11.86 -1.22 -5.95
CA GLY A 268 -11.42 -2.61 -5.96
C GLY A 268 -11.28 -3.21 -4.57
N GLY A 269 -10.76 -2.46 -3.61
CA GLY A 269 -10.56 -2.93 -2.24
C GLY A 269 -11.85 -3.46 -1.60
N PRO A 270 -12.92 -2.66 -1.53
CA PRO A 270 -14.21 -3.14 -1.02
C PRO A 270 -14.78 -4.34 -1.77
N ILE A 271 -14.60 -4.42 -3.10
CA ILE A 271 -15.06 -5.57 -3.89
C ILE A 271 -14.32 -6.85 -3.45
N GLY A 272 -13.00 -6.80 -3.32
CA GLY A 272 -12.21 -7.96 -2.89
C GLY A 272 -12.56 -8.43 -1.48
N ALA A 273 -12.74 -7.50 -0.55
CA ALA A 273 -13.21 -7.82 0.80
C ALA A 273 -14.63 -8.40 0.80
N ALA A 274 -15.54 -7.86 -0.03
CA ALA A 274 -16.89 -8.40 -0.18
C ALA A 274 -16.88 -9.86 -0.67
N VAL A 275 -16.03 -10.17 -1.66
CA VAL A 275 -15.84 -11.56 -2.13
C VAL A 275 -15.41 -12.46 -0.98
N TYR A 276 -14.42 -12.02 -0.17
CA TYR A 276 -14.03 -12.81 1.00
C TYR A 276 -15.15 -12.96 2.03
N GLU A 277 -15.77 -11.85 2.46
CA GLU A 277 -16.76 -11.83 3.54
C GLU A 277 -18.02 -12.63 3.21
N PHE A 278 -18.47 -12.58 1.95
CA PHE A 278 -19.75 -13.17 1.56
C PHE A 278 -19.63 -14.54 0.89
N LEU A 279 -18.50 -14.85 0.24
CA LEU A 279 -18.33 -16.11 -0.48
C LEU A 279 -17.40 -17.10 0.22
N VAL A 280 -16.30 -16.62 0.84
CA VAL A 280 -15.29 -17.50 1.42
C VAL A 280 -15.50 -17.69 2.93
N ARG A 281 -15.61 -16.59 3.65
CA ARG A 281 -15.69 -16.56 5.11
C ARG A 281 -16.85 -17.36 5.71
N PRO A 282 -18.06 -17.40 5.12
CA PRO A 282 -19.16 -18.22 5.66
C PRO A 282 -18.85 -19.72 5.74
N GLY A 283 -17.98 -20.23 4.83
CA GLY A 283 -17.55 -21.62 4.84
C GLY A 283 -16.55 -21.99 5.94
N LEU A 284 -16.01 -21.03 6.69
CA LEU A 284 -15.03 -21.29 7.75
C LEU A 284 -15.67 -21.83 9.05
N GLY A 285 -17.00 -21.74 9.20
CA GLY A 285 -17.71 -22.11 10.42
C GLY A 285 -17.36 -21.21 11.62
N ASP A 286 -17.90 -21.55 12.79
CA ASP A 286 -17.68 -20.81 14.05
C ASP A 286 -16.46 -21.32 14.85
N ARG A 287 -15.70 -22.24 14.31
CA ARG A 287 -14.54 -22.84 15.00
C ARG A 287 -13.41 -21.85 15.08
N ILE A 288 -13.16 -21.28 16.25
CA ILE A 288 -11.88 -20.62 16.57
C ILE A 288 -10.85 -21.77 16.71
N PRO A 289 -9.71 -21.72 15.99
CA PRO A 289 -8.66 -22.74 16.14
C PRO A 289 -8.20 -22.83 17.59
N VAL A 290 -8.11 -24.06 18.12
CA VAL A 290 -7.73 -24.39 19.50
C VAL A 290 -6.30 -23.91 19.89
N GLY A 291 -5.61 -23.17 19.07
CA GLY A 291 -4.28 -22.58 19.36
C GLY A 291 -4.29 -21.09 19.67
N SER A 292 -5.45 -20.42 19.73
CA SER A 292 -5.56 -18.99 20.05
C SER A 292 -6.07 -18.73 21.48
N GLN A 293 -6.17 -19.76 22.32
CA GLN A 293 -6.35 -19.55 23.75
C GLN A 293 -5.05 -18.99 24.31
N SER A 294 -5.19 -17.82 24.87
CA SER A 294 -4.19 -16.94 25.43
C SER A 294 -3.23 -17.61 26.41
N ALA A 295 -2.02 -17.09 26.45
CA ALA A 295 -1.04 -17.29 27.53
C ALA A 295 -1.56 -16.89 28.94
N ASP A 296 -2.85 -16.65 29.09
CA ASP A 296 -3.48 -16.29 30.36
C ASP A 296 -3.90 -17.51 31.20
N ASP A 297 -3.79 -18.75 30.64
CA ASP A 297 -4.13 -19.99 31.37
C ASP A 297 -2.92 -20.76 31.91
N GLU A 298 -1.70 -20.22 31.82
CA GLU A 298 -0.50 -20.87 32.40
C GLU A 298 -0.37 -20.73 33.94
N ASP A 299 -1.24 -19.95 34.59
CA ASP A 299 -1.20 -19.79 36.06
C ASP A 299 -2.00 -20.83 36.87
N ASN A 300 -2.56 -21.86 36.20
CA ASN A 300 -3.28 -22.92 36.91
C ASN A 300 -2.75 -24.31 36.50
N PRO A 301 -1.73 -24.87 37.22
CA PRO A 301 -1.25 -26.21 36.91
C PRO A 301 -2.33 -27.24 37.16
N PRO A 302 -2.47 -28.28 36.29
CA PRO A 302 -3.48 -29.31 36.43
C PRO A 302 -3.28 -30.06 37.75
N THR A 303 -4.27 -30.04 38.62
CA THR A 303 -4.32 -30.88 39.81
C THR A 303 -4.40 -32.35 39.38
N ILE A 304 -3.35 -33.09 39.61
CA ILE A 304 -3.31 -34.56 39.45
C ILE A 304 -4.13 -35.14 40.59
N PRO A 305 -5.20 -35.91 40.34
CA PRO A 305 -5.86 -36.65 41.41
C PRO A 305 -4.95 -37.76 41.88
N LEU A 306 -4.54 -37.73 43.14
CA LEU A 306 -3.91 -38.82 43.83
C LEU A 306 -4.97 -39.88 44.16
N SER A 307 -4.96 -41.02 43.47
CA SER A 307 -5.59 -42.25 43.90
C SER A 307 -4.72 -43.43 43.51
#